data_787bedf041dd6b57de8a595b33680687
#
_entry.id   787bedf041dd6b57de8a595b33680687
#
_cell.length_a   1.000
_cell.length_b   1.000
_cell.length_c   1.000
_cell.angle_alpha   90.00
_cell.angle_beta   90.00
_cell.angle_gamma   90.00
#
_symmetry.space_group_name_H-M   'P 1'
#
loop_
_entity.id
_entity.type
_entity.pdbx_description
1 polymer ?
#
loop_
_entity_poly.entity_id
_entity_poly.type
_entity_poly.pdbx_seq_one_letter_code
_entity_poly.pdbx_strand_id
1 'polypeptide(L)'
;EHPNVDDETPRILKTEIWYPTTEEFRNADRYAYDPKADGTDDLREKYADIDLGIFPCDGVYDAPVLRNHGKFPLLIFSHGAFGIRYQSVYHTIHMASHGYIVAAPDHQYNTLYEIMVRGWSGTELPASAMARPRDIEFLINVFTERNADPDDELYNLIDLDNIAVTGHSFGGLTAYLALFDKRVKAIVPMAPEGTMI
;
A
#
# COMPACT_ATOMS: atom_id res chain seq x y z
N GLU A 1 -24.88 9.85 -1.38
CA GLU A 1 -24.68 9.77 0.09
C GLU A 1 -23.33 9.12 0.32
N HIS A 2 -22.45 9.82 1.04
CA HIS A 2 -21.13 9.31 1.40
C HIS A 2 -21.33 8.20 2.43
N PRO A 3 -20.75 7.00 2.24
CA PRO A 3 -20.79 6.02 3.31
C PRO A 3 -20.05 6.59 4.51
N ASN A 4 -20.77 6.76 5.60
CA ASN A 4 -20.21 7.20 6.88
C ASN A 4 -19.10 6.24 7.31
N VAL A 5 -18.10 6.74 8.00
CA VAL A 5 -17.04 5.95 8.66
C VAL A 5 -17.65 4.94 9.66
N ASP A 6 -18.91 5.10 9.99
CA ASP A 6 -19.71 4.26 10.87
C ASP A 6 -20.54 3.18 10.13
N ASP A 7 -20.35 3.04 8.80
CA ASP A 7 -20.99 1.96 8.05
C ASP A 7 -20.43 0.62 8.53
N GLU A 8 -21.31 -0.32 8.86
CA GLU A 8 -20.96 -1.69 9.29
C GLU A 8 -20.31 -2.51 8.16
N THR A 9 -20.18 -1.94 6.97
CA THR A 9 -19.55 -2.58 5.82
C THR A 9 -18.03 -2.67 6.04
N PRO A 10 -17.45 -3.88 6.01
CA PRO A 10 -16.00 -4.03 6.16
C PRO A 10 -15.22 -3.22 5.11
N ARG A 11 -14.20 -2.49 5.55
CA ARG A 11 -13.29 -1.81 4.63
C ARG A 11 -12.46 -2.82 3.87
N ILE A 12 -12.31 -2.61 2.56
CA ILE A 12 -11.47 -3.44 1.70
C ILE A 12 -10.17 -2.68 1.42
N LEU A 13 -9.04 -3.28 1.78
CA LEU A 13 -7.72 -2.74 1.51
C LEU A 13 -7.04 -3.60 0.44
N LYS A 14 -7.25 -3.25 -0.85
CA LYS A 14 -6.48 -3.85 -1.93
C LYS A 14 -5.02 -3.47 -1.72
N THR A 15 -4.16 -4.44 -1.49
CA THR A 15 -2.78 -4.21 -1.05
C THR A 15 -1.81 -4.81 -2.05
N GLU A 16 -0.85 -4.00 -2.49
CA GLU A 16 0.30 -4.46 -3.26
C GLU A 16 1.42 -4.84 -2.31
N ILE A 17 2.16 -5.92 -2.64
CA ILE A 17 3.26 -6.39 -1.82
C ILE A 17 4.49 -6.58 -2.70
N TRP A 18 5.60 -5.95 -2.35
CA TRP A 18 6.90 -6.15 -2.98
C TRP A 18 7.85 -6.80 -1.98
N TYR A 19 8.64 -7.73 -2.45
CA TYR A 19 9.57 -8.49 -1.62
C TYR A 19 10.80 -8.91 -2.42
N PRO A 20 11.92 -9.24 -1.75
CA PRO A 20 13.09 -9.78 -2.40
C PRO A 20 12.80 -11.15 -3.03
N THR A 21 13.32 -11.35 -4.22
CA THR A 21 13.30 -12.63 -4.92
C THR A 21 14.71 -13.11 -5.27
N THR A 22 14.82 -14.27 -5.91
CA THR A 22 16.11 -14.86 -6.27
C THR A 22 16.69 -14.26 -7.55
N GLU A 23 18.01 -14.35 -7.69
CA GLU A 23 18.78 -13.84 -8.83
C GLU A 23 18.32 -14.41 -10.19
N GLU A 24 17.74 -15.60 -10.22
CA GLU A 24 17.24 -16.23 -11.44
C GLU A 24 16.15 -15.42 -12.17
N PHE A 25 15.42 -14.57 -11.42
CA PHE A 25 14.38 -13.68 -11.96
C PHE A 25 14.91 -12.33 -12.47
N ARG A 26 16.24 -12.09 -12.40
CA ARG A 26 16.85 -10.82 -12.84
C ARG A 26 16.49 -10.43 -14.26
N ASN A 27 16.36 -11.40 -15.16
CA ASN A 27 16.07 -11.20 -16.58
C ASN A 27 14.64 -11.60 -16.97
N ALA A 28 13.75 -11.84 -16.00
CA ALA A 28 12.36 -12.13 -16.28
C ALA A 28 11.61 -10.88 -16.76
N ASP A 29 10.49 -11.08 -17.43
CA ASP A 29 9.63 -10.00 -17.91
C ASP A 29 9.17 -9.12 -16.74
N ARG A 30 9.22 -7.80 -16.97
CA ARG A 30 8.82 -6.83 -15.97
C ARG A 30 7.33 -6.60 -15.97
N TYR A 31 6.78 -6.39 -14.79
CA TYR A 31 5.37 -6.07 -14.62
C TYR A 31 5.08 -4.61 -15.03
N ALA A 32 3.84 -4.36 -15.42
CA ALA A 32 3.35 -3.00 -15.63
C ALA A 32 1.92 -2.89 -15.11
N TYR A 33 1.64 -1.81 -14.41
CA TYR A 33 0.30 -1.54 -13.88
C TYR A 33 -0.57 -0.93 -14.97
N ASP A 34 -1.74 -1.51 -15.19
CA ASP A 34 -2.80 -0.98 -16.05
C ASP A 34 -3.92 -0.43 -15.17
N PRO A 35 -4.10 0.90 -15.08
CA PRO A 35 -5.15 1.51 -14.28
C PRO A 35 -6.56 1.04 -14.65
N LYS A 36 -6.80 0.70 -15.92
CA LYS A 36 -8.10 0.15 -16.34
C LYS A 36 -8.32 -1.27 -15.82
N ALA A 37 -7.31 -2.12 -15.91
CA ALA A 37 -7.39 -3.48 -15.40
C ALA A 37 -7.49 -3.50 -13.86
N ASP A 38 -6.77 -2.60 -13.20
CA ASP A 38 -6.73 -2.48 -11.74
C ASP A 38 -7.93 -1.76 -11.12
N GLY A 39 -8.60 -0.92 -11.90
CA GLY A 39 -9.72 -0.10 -11.46
C GLY A 39 -11.04 -0.87 -11.32
N THR A 40 -12.08 -0.16 -10.93
CA THR A 40 -13.45 -0.69 -10.82
C THR A 40 -14.14 -0.79 -12.18
N ASP A 41 -15.25 -1.54 -12.26
CA ASP A 41 -16.07 -1.61 -13.46
C ASP A 41 -16.59 -0.23 -13.88
N ASP A 42 -17.03 0.57 -12.92
CA ASP A 42 -17.49 1.95 -13.15
C ASP A 42 -16.38 2.83 -13.76
N LEU A 43 -15.12 2.64 -13.35
CA LEU A 43 -13.99 3.34 -13.97
C LEU A 43 -13.80 2.92 -15.41
N ARG A 44 -13.82 1.61 -15.67
CA ARG A 44 -13.67 1.05 -17.03
C ARG A 44 -14.76 1.55 -17.97
N GLU A 45 -16.02 1.59 -17.51
CA GLU A 45 -17.14 2.10 -18.29
C GLU A 45 -17.00 3.61 -18.54
N LYS A 46 -16.77 4.41 -17.50
CA LYS A 46 -16.68 5.88 -17.60
C LYS A 46 -15.53 6.35 -18.50
N TYR A 47 -14.42 5.62 -18.53
CA TYR A 47 -13.22 5.97 -19.28
C TYR A 47 -12.90 4.96 -20.39
N ALA A 48 -13.93 4.30 -20.96
CA ALA A 48 -13.76 3.27 -21.98
C ALA A 48 -12.90 3.74 -23.17
N ASP A 49 -13.13 4.95 -23.67
CA ASP A 49 -12.48 5.53 -24.83
C ASP A 49 -11.21 6.35 -24.50
N ILE A 50 -10.81 6.39 -23.22
CA ILE A 50 -9.63 7.16 -22.78
C ILE A 50 -8.48 6.20 -22.44
N ASP A 51 -7.31 6.44 -23.01
CA ASP A 51 -6.09 5.76 -22.59
C ASP A 51 -5.59 6.36 -21.26
N LEU A 52 -5.60 5.57 -20.20
CA LEU A 52 -5.09 5.96 -18.88
C LEU A 52 -3.58 5.72 -18.74
N GLY A 53 -2.95 5.18 -19.78
CA GLY A 53 -1.53 4.83 -19.77
C GLY A 53 -1.22 3.54 -19.00
N ILE A 54 0.00 3.07 -19.18
CA ILE A 54 0.56 1.91 -18.49
C ILE A 54 1.75 2.41 -17.65
N PHE A 55 1.80 2.00 -16.39
CA PHE A 55 2.88 2.38 -15.46
C PHE A 55 3.89 1.23 -15.35
N PRO A 56 5.08 1.36 -15.96
CA PRO A 56 6.10 0.32 -15.89
C PRO A 56 6.61 0.13 -14.46
N CYS A 57 6.94 -1.09 -14.13
CA CYS A 57 7.43 -1.50 -12.83
C CYS A 57 8.65 -2.40 -13.03
N ASP A 58 9.73 -2.15 -12.30
CA ASP A 58 10.95 -2.99 -12.37
C ASP A 58 10.80 -4.32 -11.61
N GLY A 59 9.65 -4.58 -11.02
CA GLY A 59 9.33 -5.84 -10.36
C GLY A 59 8.94 -6.95 -11.33
N VAL A 60 9.05 -8.18 -10.86
CA VAL A 60 8.55 -9.37 -11.55
C VAL A 60 7.32 -9.85 -10.79
N TYR A 61 6.19 -9.98 -11.51
CA TYR A 61 4.94 -10.39 -10.89
C TYR A 61 5.00 -11.86 -10.46
N ASP A 62 4.48 -12.15 -9.26
CA ASP A 62 4.34 -13.50 -8.71
C ASP A 62 5.64 -14.31 -8.64
N ALA A 63 6.79 -13.62 -8.55
CA ALA A 63 8.06 -14.29 -8.32
C ALA A 63 8.12 -14.83 -6.88
N PRO A 64 8.75 -16.00 -6.64
CA PRO A 64 8.82 -16.57 -5.30
C PRO A 64 9.63 -15.70 -4.36
N VAL A 65 9.20 -15.61 -3.09
CA VAL A 65 9.92 -14.86 -2.05
C VAL A 65 11.28 -15.48 -1.79
N LEU A 66 12.31 -14.66 -1.67
CA LEU A 66 13.65 -15.09 -1.30
C LEU A 66 13.64 -15.76 0.07
N ARG A 67 14.03 -17.04 0.13
CA ARG A 67 14.16 -17.82 1.36
C ARG A 67 15.65 -18.03 1.71
N ASN A 68 15.90 -18.45 2.93
CA ASN A 68 17.26 -18.76 3.41
C ASN A 68 18.20 -17.52 3.50
N HIS A 69 17.65 -16.33 3.60
CA HIS A 69 18.39 -15.09 3.78
C HIS A 69 18.16 -14.41 5.15
N GLY A 70 17.41 -15.04 6.03
CA GLY A 70 16.92 -14.45 7.27
C GLY A 70 15.55 -13.81 7.11
N LYS A 71 15.14 -13.02 8.11
CA LYS A 71 13.87 -12.29 8.09
C LYS A 71 14.05 -10.90 7.49
N PHE A 72 13.01 -10.40 6.85
CA PHE A 72 12.95 -9.08 6.24
C PHE A 72 12.10 -8.13 7.08
N PRO A 73 12.56 -6.90 7.39
CA PRO A 73 11.73 -5.90 8.04
C PRO A 73 10.51 -5.56 7.18
N LEU A 74 9.40 -5.23 7.85
CA LEU A 74 8.16 -4.81 7.20
C LEU A 74 8.14 -3.29 7.04
N LEU A 75 7.94 -2.81 5.81
CA LEU A 75 7.71 -1.41 5.49
C LEU A 75 6.30 -1.24 4.94
N ILE A 76 5.46 -0.43 5.58
CA ILE A 76 4.14 -0.09 5.05
C ILE A 76 4.20 1.30 4.40
N PHE A 77 3.82 1.38 3.14
CA PHE A 77 3.73 2.64 2.39
C PHE A 77 2.29 3.11 2.30
N SER A 78 2.00 4.34 2.75
CA SER A 78 0.69 4.99 2.61
C SER A 78 0.74 6.05 1.51
N HIS A 79 -0.16 5.95 0.53
CA HIS A 79 -0.26 6.89 -0.58
C HIS A 79 -0.82 8.27 -0.15
N GLY A 80 -0.59 9.30 -0.95
CA GLY A 80 -1.14 10.65 -0.75
C GLY A 80 -2.67 10.68 -0.83
N ALA A 81 -3.26 11.85 -0.57
CA ALA A 81 -4.68 12.03 -0.83
C ALA A 81 -4.98 11.71 -2.30
N PHE A 82 -6.02 10.91 -2.52
CA PHE A 82 -6.46 10.51 -3.87
C PHE A 82 -5.37 9.80 -4.71
N GLY A 83 -4.39 9.19 -4.03
CA GLY A 83 -3.38 8.34 -4.66
C GLY A 83 -3.86 6.90 -4.83
N ILE A 84 -2.94 6.02 -5.14
CA ILE A 84 -3.15 4.59 -5.29
C ILE A 84 -1.97 3.82 -4.69
N ARG A 85 -2.15 2.53 -4.40
CA ARG A 85 -1.16 1.66 -3.78
C ARG A 85 0.20 1.65 -4.49
N TYR A 86 0.26 1.82 -5.81
CA TYR A 86 1.52 1.89 -6.56
C TYR A 86 1.96 3.31 -6.96
N GLN A 87 1.42 4.35 -6.29
CA GLN A 87 1.79 5.76 -6.54
C GLN A 87 3.30 6.02 -6.56
N SER A 88 4.04 5.35 -5.69
CA SER A 88 5.49 5.51 -5.55
C SER A 88 6.22 4.18 -5.78
N VAL A 89 5.83 3.46 -6.83
CA VAL A 89 6.36 2.13 -7.16
C VAL A 89 7.89 2.10 -7.22
N TYR A 90 8.52 3.14 -7.74
CA TYR A 90 9.99 3.27 -7.76
C TYR A 90 10.60 3.19 -6.36
N HIS A 91 9.95 3.78 -5.35
CA HIS A 91 10.41 3.75 -3.96
C HIS A 91 10.15 2.39 -3.32
N THR A 92 8.95 1.84 -3.49
CA THR A 92 8.59 0.56 -2.86
C THR A 92 9.42 -0.60 -3.40
N ILE A 93 9.66 -0.65 -4.72
CA ILE A 93 10.55 -1.65 -5.34
C ILE A 93 12.01 -1.45 -4.89
N HIS A 94 12.48 -0.21 -4.81
CA HIS A 94 13.83 0.06 -4.33
C HIS A 94 14.02 -0.46 -2.92
N MET A 95 13.07 -0.22 -2.02
CA MET A 95 13.13 -0.77 -0.66
C MET A 95 13.09 -2.30 -0.64
N ALA A 96 12.24 -2.92 -1.46
CA ALA A 96 12.19 -4.37 -1.58
C ALA A 96 13.53 -4.95 -2.09
N SER A 97 14.17 -4.30 -3.07
CA SER A 97 15.49 -4.71 -3.57
C SER A 97 16.62 -4.58 -2.53
N HIS A 98 16.38 -3.82 -1.45
CA HIS A 98 17.28 -3.67 -0.32
C HIS A 98 16.90 -4.55 0.89
N GLY A 99 16.04 -5.53 0.68
CA GLY A 99 15.74 -6.53 1.70
C GLY A 99 14.59 -6.16 2.64
N TYR A 100 13.58 -5.45 2.14
CA TYR A 100 12.33 -5.19 2.88
C TYR A 100 11.18 -5.97 2.26
N ILE A 101 10.23 -6.42 3.07
CA ILE A 101 8.88 -6.71 2.61
C ILE A 101 8.12 -5.40 2.69
N VAL A 102 7.60 -4.93 1.54
CA VAL A 102 6.92 -3.64 1.44
C VAL A 102 5.45 -3.88 1.10
N ALA A 103 4.55 -3.30 1.89
CA ALA A 103 3.11 -3.37 1.65
C ALA A 103 2.53 -1.98 1.44
N ALA A 104 1.71 -1.81 0.42
CA ALA A 104 1.01 -0.56 0.16
C ALA A 104 -0.48 -0.81 -0.10
N PRO A 105 -1.37 -0.34 0.78
CA PRO A 105 -2.82 -0.46 0.58
C PRO A 105 -3.37 0.66 -0.28
N ASP A 106 -4.47 0.38 -0.98
CA ASP A 106 -5.44 1.39 -1.39
C ASP A 106 -6.31 1.73 -0.17
N HIS A 107 -6.23 2.97 0.31
CA HIS A 107 -7.09 3.43 1.41
C HIS A 107 -8.49 3.71 0.86
N GLN A 108 -9.42 2.79 1.09
CA GLN A 108 -10.80 2.86 0.61
C GLN A 108 -11.45 4.21 0.93
N TYR A 109 -12.21 4.74 0.01
CA TYR A 109 -12.85 6.07 -0.02
C TYR A 109 -11.88 7.25 -0.20
N ASN A 110 -10.60 6.99 -0.44
CA ASN A 110 -9.62 8.04 -0.68
C ASN A 110 -8.60 7.64 -1.76
N THR A 111 -9.05 6.92 -2.79
CA THR A 111 -8.25 6.50 -3.93
C THR A 111 -8.50 7.34 -5.17
N LEU A 112 -7.54 7.36 -6.10
CA LEU A 112 -7.68 7.99 -7.41
C LEU A 112 -8.88 7.43 -8.16
N TYR A 113 -9.09 6.12 -8.14
CA TYR A 113 -10.20 5.46 -8.85
C TYR A 113 -11.56 5.95 -8.38
N GLU A 114 -11.75 6.07 -7.08
CA GLU A 114 -13.00 6.55 -6.50
C GLU A 114 -13.28 8.00 -6.86
N ILE A 115 -12.24 8.86 -6.82
CA ILE A 115 -12.36 10.27 -7.21
C ILE A 115 -12.68 10.42 -8.70
N MET A 116 -12.03 9.63 -9.56
CA MET A 116 -12.31 9.64 -10.99
C MET A 116 -13.76 9.25 -11.30
N VAL A 117 -14.34 8.31 -10.56
CA VAL A 117 -15.71 7.87 -10.74
C VAL A 117 -16.74 8.84 -10.13
N ARG A 118 -16.55 9.18 -8.86
CA ARG A 118 -17.54 9.93 -8.04
C ARG A 118 -17.31 11.43 -7.98
N GLY A 119 -16.09 11.88 -8.29
CA GLY A 119 -15.66 13.25 -8.00
C GLY A 119 -15.26 13.41 -6.52
N TRP A 120 -14.93 14.63 -6.14
CA TRP A 120 -14.50 14.99 -4.80
C TRP A 120 -15.54 15.88 -4.09
N SER A 121 -15.91 15.55 -2.84
CA SER A 121 -16.87 16.32 -2.04
C SER A 121 -16.21 17.18 -0.95
N GLY A 122 -14.92 16.97 -0.68
CA GLY A 122 -14.17 17.67 0.38
C GLY A 122 -14.34 17.08 1.79
N THR A 123 -15.27 16.15 2.00
CA THR A 123 -15.52 15.52 3.31
C THR A 123 -14.68 14.27 3.54
N GLU A 124 -14.06 13.74 2.49
CA GLU A 124 -13.30 12.49 2.54
C GLU A 124 -12.01 12.59 3.36
N LEU A 125 -11.34 13.76 3.33
CA LEU A 125 -10.03 13.91 3.98
C LEU A 125 -10.10 13.74 5.50
N PRO A 126 -11.01 14.41 6.23
CA PRO A 126 -11.12 14.21 7.68
C PRO A 126 -11.47 12.77 8.06
N ALA A 127 -12.41 12.15 7.35
CA ALA A 127 -12.79 10.75 7.57
C ALA A 127 -11.62 9.80 7.31
N SER A 128 -10.89 10.03 6.22
CA SER A 128 -9.72 9.24 5.85
C SER A 128 -8.57 9.42 6.85
N ALA A 129 -8.35 10.63 7.38
CA ALA A 129 -7.34 10.87 8.41
C ALA A 129 -7.57 10.02 9.67
N MET A 130 -8.83 9.79 10.04
CA MET A 130 -9.21 8.93 11.16
C MET A 130 -9.15 7.44 10.84
N ALA A 131 -9.43 7.06 9.62
CA ALA A 131 -9.49 5.67 9.20
C ALA A 131 -8.10 5.06 8.88
N ARG A 132 -7.22 5.81 8.22
CA ARG A 132 -5.93 5.31 7.74
C ARG A 132 -5.00 4.76 8.83
N PRO A 133 -4.89 5.32 10.04
CA PRO A 133 -4.10 4.69 11.10
C PRO A 133 -4.62 3.29 11.47
N ARG A 134 -5.94 3.07 11.43
CA ARG A 134 -6.55 1.77 11.66
C ARG A 134 -6.29 0.81 10.49
N ASP A 135 -6.24 1.31 9.25
CA ASP A 135 -5.85 0.53 8.08
C ASP A 135 -4.39 0.02 8.24
N ILE A 136 -3.48 0.87 8.76
CA ILE A 136 -2.10 0.47 9.06
C ILE A 136 -2.05 -0.60 10.16
N GLU A 137 -2.76 -0.39 11.26
CA GLU A 137 -2.86 -1.36 12.36
C GLU A 137 -3.39 -2.70 11.85
N PHE A 138 -4.44 -2.69 11.04
CA PHE A 138 -5.02 -3.88 10.43
C PHE A 138 -3.99 -4.63 9.56
N LEU A 139 -3.26 -3.91 8.71
CA LEU A 139 -2.21 -4.53 7.90
C LEU A 139 -1.11 -5.17 8.75
N ILE A 140 -0.67 -4.52 9.82
CA ILE A 140 0.33 -5.11 10.74
C ILE A 140 -0.23 -6.42 11.34
N ASN A 141 -1.52 -6.49 11.67
CA ASN A 141 -2.15 -7.70 12.15
C ASN A 141 -2.15 -8.79 11.07
N VAL A 142 -2.58 -8.47 9.85
CA VAL A 142 -2.58 -9.41 8.71
C VAL A 142 -1.18 -9.97 8.45
N PHE A 143 -0.16 -9.12 8.41
CA PHE A 143 1.22 -9.58 8.18
C PHE A 143 1.76 -10.40 9.37
N THR A 144 1.29 -10.13 10.58
CA THR A 144 1.61 -10.97 11.75
C THR A 144 1.02 -12.36 11.61
N GLU A 145 -0.25 -12.46 11.19
CA GLU A 145 -0.94 -13.73 10.95
C GLU A 145 -0.28 -14.50 9.79
N ARG A 146 -0.01 -13.86 8.65
CA ARG A 146 0.67 -14.47 7.51
C ARG A 146 2.06 -15.00 7.87
N ASN A 147 2.80 -14.26 8.71
CA ASN A 147 4.12 -14.69 9.18
C ASN A 147 4.06 -15.91 10.12
N ALA A 148 2.92 -16.16 10.75
CA ALA A 148 2.69 -17.29 11.66
C ALA A 148 2.06 -18.51 10.97
N ASP A 149 1.48 -18.35 9.79
CA ASP A 149 0.79 -19.40 9.05
C ASP A 149 1.78 -20.24 8.21
N PRO A 150 1.99 -21.53 8.52
CA PRO A 150 2.90 -22.39 7.78
C PRO A 150 2.56 -22.58 6.30
N ASP A 151 1.32 -22.34 5.91
CA ASP A 151 0.84 -22.48 4.54
C ASP A 151 0.97 -21.18 3.72
N ASP A 152 1.32 -20.05 4.37
CA ASP A 152 1.54 -18.76 3.69
C ASP A 152 2.96 -18.66 3.12
N GLU A 153 3.08 -18.00 1.97
CA GLU A 153 4.38 -17.75 1.33
C GLU A 153 5.32 -16.88 2.16
N LEU A 154 4.79 -16.04 3.06
CA LEU A 154 5.55 -15.18 3.98
C LEU A 154 5.84 -15.83 5.33
N TYR A 155 5.51 -17.12 5.49
CA TYR A 155 5.73 -17.84 6.74
C TYR A 155 7.16 -17.70 7.26
N ASN A 156 7.30 -17.17 8.49
CA ASN A 156 8.55 -16.97 9.21
C ASN A 156 9.61 -16.12 8.45
N LEU A 157 9.16 -15.28 7.50
CA LEU A 157 10.04 -14.40 6.73
C LEU A 157 10.00 -12.94 7.16
N ILE A 158 9.03 -12.53 7.97
CA ILE A 158 8.87 -11.14 8.39
C ILE A 158 9.55 -10.91 9.74
N ASP A 159 10.37 -9.88 9.82
CA ASP A 159 10.92 -9.37 11.06
C ASP A 159 9.93 -8.38 11.70
N LEU A 160 9.06 -8.91 12.56
CA LEU A 160 8.03 -8.14 13.24
C LEU A 160 8.56 -7.22 14.34
N ASP A 161 9.83 -7.34 14.72
CA ASP A 161 10.49 -6.42 15.64
C ASP A 161 10.97 -5.14 14.94
N ASN A 162 11.00 -5.14 13.61
CA ASN A 162 11.44 -4.04 12.76
C ASN A 162 10.35 -3.65 11.74
N ILE A 163 9.29 -3.00 12.20
CA ILE A 163 8.21 -2.47 11.38
C ILE A 163 8.39 -0.97 11.21
N ALA A 164 8.33 -0.49 9.97
CA ALA A 164 8.36 0.92 9.64
C ALA A 164 7.14 1.34 8.81
N VAL A 165 6.77 2.61 8.92
CA VAL A 165 5.70 3.19 8.10
C VAL A 165 6.24 4.42 7.38
N THR A 166 5.99 4.50 6.09
CA THR A 166 6.33 5.63 5.24
C THR A 166 5.12 6.07 4.42
N GLY A 167 5.16 7.25 3.85
CA GLY A 167 4.09 7.71 2.96
C GLY A 167 4.33 9.12 2.48
N HIS A 168 3.68 9.45 1.37
CA HIS A 168 3.81 10.75 0.72
C HIS A 168 2.61 11.65 1.04
N SER A 169 2.83 12.95 1.26
CA SER A 169 1.77 13.95 1.48
C SER A 169 0.83 13.51 2.62
N PHE A 170 -0.44 13.27 2.33
CA PHE A 170 -1.41 12.77 3.31
C PHE A 170 -1.02 11.39 3.90
N GLY A 171 -0.34 10.54 3.12
CA GLY A 171 0.28 9.31 3.61
C GLY A 171 1.43 9.56 4.60
N GLY A 172 2.13 10.69 4.46
CA GLY A 172 3.12 11.14 5.44
C GLY A 172 2.48 11.50 6.79
N LEU A 173 1.30 12.14 6.78
CA LEU A 173 0.49 12.33 7.99
C LEU A 173 0.07 10.98 8.59
N THR A 174 -0.35 10.03 7.74
CA THR A 174 -0.69 8.68 8.19
C THR A 174 0.51 8.01 8.89
N ALA A 175 1.72 8.16 8.35
CA ALA A 175 2.93 7.64 8.96
C ALA A 175 3.20 8.25 10.35
N TYR A 176 2.97 9.55 10.54
CA TYR A 176 3.05 10.16 11.88
C TYR A 176 2.06 9.54 12.86
N LEU A 177 0.81 9.36 12.42
CA LEU A 177 -0.25 8.80 13.27
C LEU A 177 0.00 7.31 13.58
N ALA A 178 0.70 6.59 12.72
CA ALA A 178 1.06 5.20 12.94
C ALA A 178 2.02 4.99 14.13
N LEU A 179 2.72 6.03 14.61
CA LEU A 179 3.56 5.96 15.81
C LEU A 179 2.80 5.62 17.10
N PHE A 180 1.47 5.78 17.12
CA PHE A 180 0.67 5.35 18.26
C PHE A 180 0.58 3.82 18.39
N ASP A 181 0.88 3.06 17.32
CA ASP A 181 1.07 1.62 17.41
C ASP A 181 2.52 1.31 17.86
N LYS A 182 2.68 0.74 19.04
CA LYS A 182 4.00 0.44 19.64
C LYS A 182 4.86 -0.56 18.85
N ARG A 183 4.25 -1.27 17.90
CA ARG A 183 4.96 -2.18 16.98
C ARG A 183 5.74 -1.41 15.92
N VAL A 184 5.32 -0.20 15.58
CA VAL A 184 6.04 0.67 14.64
C VAL A 184 7.29 1.23 15.32
N LYS A 185 8.46 0.97 14.73
CA LYS A 185 9.79 1.36 15.25
C LYS A 185 10.36 2.59 14.55
N ALA A 186 9.94 2.83 13.30
CA ALA A 186 10.42 3.96 12.52
C ALA A 186 9.32 4.51 11.62
N ILE A 187 9.38 5.80 11.36
CA ILE A 187 8.55 6.44 10.33
C ILE A 187 9.42 7.27 9.39
N VAL A 188 9.04 7.32 8.12
CA VAL A 188 9.68 8.18 7.12
C VAL A 188 8.59 8.96 6.37
N PRO A 189 8.06 10.05 6.93
CA PRO A 189 7.06 10.87 6.26
C PRO A 189 7.72 11.68 5.13
N MET A 190 7.26 11.48 3.88
CA MET A 190 7.75 12.17 2.71
C MET A 190 6.81 13.33 2.38
N ALA A 191 7.33 14.58 2.39
CA ALA A 191 6.56 15.79 2.16
C ALA A 191 5.17 15.72 2.83
N PRO A 192 5.09 15.47 4.14
CA PRO A 192 3.82 15.30 4.83
C PRO A 192 2.98 16.57 4.66
N GLU A 193 1.67 16.39 4.48
CA GLU A 193 0.75 17.51 4.50
C GLU A 193 0.78 18.11 5.91
N GLY A 194 1.37 19.29 6.02
CA GLY A 194 1.78 19.83 7.28
C GLY A 194 1.18 21.18 7.58
N THR A 195 -0.01 21.19 8.16
CA THR A 195 -0.47 22.33 8.93
C THR A 195 -1.27 21.92 10.16
N MET A 196 -0.93 20.78 10.72
CA MET A 196 -1.45 20.41 12.03
C MET A 196 -0.30 20.18 13.01
N ILE A 197 0.45 21.27 13.24
CA ILE A 197 1.21 21.45 14.48
C ILE A 197 0.62 22.66 15.20
#